data_4c605bb4c3b500b1aaa4632a05b28611
#
_entry.id   4c605bb4c3b500b1aaa4632a05b28611
#
_cell.length_a   1.000
_cell.length_b   1.000
_cell.length_c   1.000
_cell.angle_alpha   90.00
_cell.angle_beta   90.00
_cell.angle_gamma   90.00
#
_symmetry.space_group_name_H-M   'P 1'
#
loop_
_entity.id
_entity.type
_entity.pdbx_description
1 polymer ?
#
loop_
_entity_poly.entity_id
_entity_poly.type
_entity_poly.pdbx_seq_one_letter_code
_entity_poly.pdbx_strand_id
1 'polypeptide(L)'
;GAIGLGLGFGLQKVVSNLVSGVIILLDKSIKPGDVISLGDTFGWINSLGARYVSVVTRDGREYLIPNEDLITGQVVNWSHSNDFVRLDIYFGTAYGDDPHLVRKIAIEAAAGVERVLNMKAPVCHIVGFGDSSVDYILRFWIRDPTGGPTNIRGNVYLALWDAFQAHDK
;
A
#
# COMPACT_ATOMS: atom_id res chain seq x y z
N GLY A 1 37.27 -13.19 28.39
CA GLY A 1 36.73 -13.13 29.70
C GLY A 1 35.38 -12.45 29.78
N ALA A 2 34.91 -12.16 30.98
CA ALA A 2 33.60 -11.54 31.20
C ALA A 2 33.45 -10.17 30.53
N ILE A 3 34.53 -9.41 30.45
CA ILE A 3 34.53 -8.09 29.77
C ILE A 3 34.24 -8.24 28.29
N GLY A 4 34.85 -9.23 27.63
CA GLY A 4 34.62 -9.49 26.22
C GLY A 4 33.16 -9.89 25.93
N LEU A 5 32.57 -10.72 26.81
CA LEU A 5 31.16 -11.09 26.67
C LEU A 5 30.25 -9.88 26.89
N GLY A 6 30.54 -9.04 27.89
CA GLY A 6 29.75 -7.84 28.15
C GLY A 6 29.81 -6.85 27.01
N LEU A 7 30.98 -6.63 26.38
CA LEU A 7 31.13 -5.78 25.22
C LEU A 7 30.38 -6.35 24.01
N GLY A 8 30.44 -7.69 23.82
CA GLY A 8 29.73 -8.35 22.74
C GLY A 8 28.22 -8.13 22.84
N PHE A 9 27.64 -8.32 24.02
CA PHE A 9 26.22 -8.06 24.24
C PHE A 9 25.87 -6.59 24.07
N GLY A 10 26.73 -5.67 24.55
CA GLY A 10 26.51 -4.23 24.40
C GLY A 10 26.56 -3.74 22.96
N LEU A 11 27.35 -4.40 22.12
CA LEU A 11 27.48 -4.03 20.70
C LEU A 11 26.54 -4.78 19.78
N GLN A 12 25.77 -5.76 20.30
CA GLN A 12 24.95 -6.64 19.49
C GLN A 12 24.00 -5.87 18.57
N LYS A 13 23.29 -4.86 19.09
CA LYS A 13 22.38 -4.04 18.30
C LYS A 13 23.08 -3.26 17.20
N VAL A 14 24.24 -2.69 17.51
CA VAL A 14 25.02 -1.92 16.54
C VAL A 14 25.49 -2.82 15.40
N VAL A 15 26.04 -3.98 15.73
CA VAL A 15 26.51 -4.94 14.74
C VAL A 15 25.35 -5.47 13.91
N SER A 16 24.23 -5.80 14.53
CA SER A 16 23.05 -6.29 13.83
C SER A 16 22.54 -5.27 12.82
N ASN A 17 22.44 -3.99 13.18
CA ASN A 17 22.00 -2.95 12.27
C ASN A 17 22.99 -2.73 11.12
N LEU A 18 24.30 -2.79 11.38
CA LEU A 18 25.31 -2.64 10.35
C LEU A 18 25.24 -3.79 9.35
N VAL A 19 25.18 -5.03 9.83
CA VAL A 19 25.07 -6.21 8.99
C VAL A 19 23.79 -6.17 8.17
N SER A 20 22.67 -5.79 8.78
CA SER A 20 21.40 -5.64 8.07
C SER A 20 21.49 -4.60 6.96
N GLY A 21 22.17 -3.49 7.21
CA GLY A 21 22.38 -2.46 6.19
C GLY A 21 23.19 -2.97 5.00
N VAL A 22 24.24 -3.74 5.26
CA VAL A 22 25.04 -4.36 4.18
C VAL A 22 24.18 -5.35 3.38
N ILE A 23 23.38 -6.15 4.04
CA ILE A 23 22.48 -7.10 3.38
C ILE A 23 21.49 -6.37 2.48
N ILE A 24 20.88 -5.30 2.96
CA ILE A 24 19.93 -4.50 2.16
C ILE A 24 20.61 -3.95 0.90
N LEU A 25 21.81 -3.41 1.04
CA LEU A 25 22.54 -2.84 -0.08
C LEU A 25 22.93 -3.91 -1.12
N LEU A 26 23.36 -5.09 -0.66
CA LEU A 26 23.77 -6.17 -1.55
C LEU A 26 22.57 -6.85 -2.24
N ASP A 27 21.50 -7.09 -1.51
CA ASP A 27 20.32 -7.73 -2.07
C ASP A 27 19.51 -6.79 -2.97
N LYS A 28 19.64 -5.49 -2.75
CA LYS A 28 18.85 -4.48 -3.45
C LYS A 28 17.33 -4.70 -3.32
N SER A 29 16.93 -5.35 -2.23
CA SER A 29 15.52 -5.56 -1.95
C SER A 29 14.79 -4.26 -1.64
N ILE A 30 15.53 -3.26 -1.13
CA ILE A 30 15.04 -1.93 -0.83
C ILE A 30 16.03 -0.92 -1.38
N LYS A 31 15.57 0.06 -2.15
CA LYS A 31 16.41 1.06 -2.81
C LYS A 31 15.87 2.47 -2.54
N PRO A 32 16.74 3.51 -2.55
CA PRO A 32 16.24 4.88 -2.50
C PRO A 32 15.21 5.14 -3.61
N GLY A 33 14.13 5.81 -3.26
CA GLY A 33 13.02 6.06 -4.16
C GLY A 33 11.95 5.00 -4.16
N ASP A 34 12.19 3.83 -3.57
CA ASP A 34 11.18 2.78 -3.47
C ASP A 34 10.07 3.21 -2.50
N VAL A 35 8.84 2.82 -2.83
CA VAL A 35 7.69 3.03 -1.97
C VAL A 35 7.50 1.78 -1.11
N ILE A 36 7.54 1.95 0.20
CA ILE A 36 7.39 0.84 1.14
C ILE A 36 6.30 1.10 2.16
N SER A 37 5.84 0.03 2.77
CA SER A 37 4.96 0.09 3.92
C SER A 37 5.49 -0.87 4.99
N LEU A 38 5.62 -0.38 6.21
CA LEU A 38 6.06 -1.14 7.38
C LEU A 38 5.06 -0.87 8.49
N GLY A 39 4.23 -1.86 8.78
CA GLY A 39 3.11 -1.65 9.70
C GLY A 39 2.18 -0.56 9.14
N ASP A 40 1.93 0.46 9.94
CA ASP A 40 1.10 1.61 9.56
C ASP A 40 1.87 2.71 8.83
N THR A 41 3.20 2.57 8.71
CA THR A 41 4.05 3.56 8.05
C THR A 41 4.09 3.31 6.55
N PHE A 42 3.73 4.33 5.77
CA PHE A 42 3.77 4.27 4.31
C PHE A 42 4.56 5.47 3.79
N GLY A 43 5.58 5.23 2.98
CA GLY A 43 6.38 6.32 2.46
C GLY A 43 7.42 5.88 1.46
N TRP A 44 8.30 6.81 1.12
CA TRP A 44 9.40 6.59 0.17
C TRP A 44 10.71 6.48 0.91
N ILE A 45 11.57 5.60 0.43
CA ILE A 45 12.93 5.53 0.93
C ILE A 45 13.70 6.73 0.40
N ASN A 46 14.11 7.60 1.32
CA ASN A 46 14.90 8.78 1.00
C ASN A 46 16.38 8.43 0.91
N SER A 47 16.89 7.68 1.88
CA SER A 47 18.30 7.28 1.90
C SER A 47 18.49 6.00 2.70
N LEU A 48 19.54 5.27 2.38
CA LEU A 48 19.97 4.07 3.10
C LEU A 48 21.24 4.42 3.87
N GLY A 49 21.20 4.30 5.18
CA GLY A 49 22.36 4.53 6.04
C GLY A 49 22.94 3.26 6.61
N ALA A 50 24.04 3.38 7.33
CA ALA A 50 24.72 2.24 7.95
C ALA A 50 23.89 1.62 9.08
N ARG A 51 23.08 2.41 9.77
CA ARG A 51 22.26 1.97 10.91
C ARG A 51 20.76 2.15 10.69
N TYR A 52 20.37 3.17 9.96
CA TYR A 52 18.99 3.57 9.76
C TYR A 52 18.69 3.75 8.29
N VAL A 53 17.44 3.47 7.93
CA VAL A 53 16.88 3.86 6.65
C VAL A 53 15.97 5.06 6.89
N SER A 54 16.11 6.11 6.08
CA SER A 54 15.25 7.28 6.14
C SER A 54 14.06 7.09 5.21
N VAL A 55 12.85 7.13 5.78
CA VAL A 55 11.59 6.99 5.05
C VAL A 55 10.79 8.27 5.24
N VAL A 56 10.42 8.92 4.14
CA VAL A 56 9.63 10.15 4.15
C VAL A 56 8.19 9.82 3.81
N THR A 57 7.27 10.22 4.67
CA THR A 57 5.83 10.01 4.45
C THR A 57 5.20 11.21 3.73
N ARG A 58 3.97 11.03 3.26
CA ARG A 58 3.27 12.08 2.51
C ARG A 58 2.96 13.31 3.33
N ASP A 59 2.83 13.15 4.65
CA ASP A 59 2.59 14.28 5.56
C ASP A 59 3.88 15.01 5.95
N GLY A 60 5.00 14.67 5.33
CA GLY A 60 6.27 15.35 5.53
C GLY A 60 7.10 14.83 6.69
N ARG A 61 6.68 13.77 7.35
CA ARG A 61 7.46 13.17 8.41
C ARG A 61 8.58 12.32 7.86
N GLU A 62 9.73 12.38 8.49
CA GLU A 62 10.85 11.52 8.16
C GLU A 62 11.02 10.50 9.30
N TYR A 63 10.86 9.22 8.96
CA TYR A 63 11.07 8.15 9.92
C TYR A 63 12.46 7.57 9.75
N LEU A 64 13.19 7.45 10.85
CA LEU A 64 14.48 6.75 10.88
C LEU A 64 14.22 5.35 11.40
N ILE A 65 14.24 4.40 10.50
CA ILE A 65 13.92 3.01 10.83
C ILE A 65 15.21 2.22 10.93
N PRO A 66 15.51 1.59 12.09
CA PRO A 66 16.70 0.76 12.21
C PRO A 66 16.74 -0.33 11.14
N ASN A 67 17.91 -0.56 10.56
CA ASN A 67 18.07 -1.56 9.49
C ASN A 67 17.62 -2.95 9.94
N GLU A 68 17.84 -3.29 11.19
CA GLU A 68 17.40 -4.57 11.75
C GLU A 68 15.90 -4.78 11.61
N ASP A 69 15.10 -3.72 11.83
CA ASP A 69 13.64 -3.80 11.70
C ASP A 69 13.20 -4.11 10.29
N LEU A 70 13.95 -3.66 9.28
CA LEU A 70 13.65 -3.94 7.89
C LEU A 70 14.00 -5.37 7.49
N ILE A 71 14.98 -5.98 8.15
CA ILE A 71 15.38 -7.36 7.87
C ILE A 71 14.51 -8.36 8.63
N THR A 72 14.23 -8.07 9.91
CA THR A 72 13.51 -9.01 10.77
C THR A 72 12.00 -8.83 10.72
N GLY A 73 11.52 -7.64 10.34
CA GLY A 73 10.10 -7.35 10.22
C GLY A 73 9.57 -7.65 8.82
N GLN A 74 8.26 -7.58 8.70
CA GLN A 74 7.59 -7.72 7.41
C GLN A 74 7.45 -6.36 6.76
N VAL A 75 8.06 -6.19 5.58
CA VAL A 75 8.02 -4.94 4.81
C VAL A 75 7.36 -5.21 3.48
N VAL A 76 6.38 -4.38 3.13
CA VAL A 76 5.76 -4.41 1.81
C VAL A 76 6.46 -3.39 0.93
N ASN A 77 7.13 -3.86 -0.12
CA ASN A 77 7.76 -2.99 -1.12
C ASN A 77 6.87 -2.92 -2.34
N TRP A 78 6.25 -1.78 -2.55
CA TRP A 78 5.29 -1.55 -3.63
C TRP A 78 5.96 -1.38 -4.99
N SER A 79 7.28 -1.14 -5.00
CA SER A 79 8.04 -0.81 -6.22
C SER A 79 9.06 -1.87 -6.61
N HIS A 80 9.21 -2.96 -5.83
CA HIS A 80 10.37 -3.85 -5.92
C HIS A 80 10.45 -4.64 -7.22
N SER A 81 9.50 -5.52 -7.47
CA SER A 81 9.60 -6.46 -8.60
C SER A 81 8.47 -6.31 -9.61
N ASN A 82 7.48 -5.50 -9.32
CA ASN A 82 6.27 -5.40 -10.11
C ASN A 82 5.68 -4.01 -9.93
N ASP A 83 5.37 -3.35 -11.05
CA ASP A 83 4.77 -2.02 -11.04
C ASP A 83 3.26 -2.05 -10.78
N PHE A 84 2.65 -3.22 -10.81
CA PHE A 84 1.20 -3.36 -10.68
C PHE A 84 0.81 -3.63 -9.24
N VAL A 85 -0.14 -2.87 -8.73
CA VAL A 85 -0.66 -3.02 -7.37
C VAL A 85 -2.18 -3.07 -7.43
N ARG A 86 -2.76 -4.04 -6.74
CA ARG A 86 -4.22 -4.13 -6.59
C ARG A 86 -4.67 -3.33 -5.37
N LEU A 87 -5.67 -2.49 -5.58
CA LEU A 87 -6.31 -1.75 -4.50
C LEU A 87 -7.76 -2.19 -4.40
N ASP A 88 -8.24 -2.21 -3.17
CA ASP A 88 -9.62 -2.57 -2.85
C ASP A 88 -10.33 -1.39 -2.22
N ILE A 89 -11.58 -1.16 -2.61
CA ILE A 89 -12.45 -0.20 -1.92
C ILE A 89 -13.76 -0.88 -1.56
N TYR A 90 -14.36 -0.41 -0.49
CA TYR A 90 -15.60 -0.96 0.04
C TYR A 90 -16.69 0.08 -0.05
N PHE A 91 -17.88 -0.35 -0.46
CA PHE A 91 -19.05 0.52 -0.46
C PHE A 91 -20.31 -0.31 -0.26
N GLY A 92 -21.40 0.35 0.04
CA GLY A 92 -22.70 -0.29 0.25
C GLY A 92 -23.81 0.42 -0.50
N THR A 93 -24.85 -0.33 -0.87
CA THR A 93 -26.05 0.24 -1.48
C THR A 93 -27.29 -0.28 -0.76
N ALA A 94 -28.43 0.38 -1.00
CA ALA A 94 -29.70 -0.04 -0.43
C ALA A 94 -30.13 -1.39 -0.99
N TYR A 95 -30.89 -2.12 -0.21
CA TYR A 95 -31.42 -3.43 -0.63
C TYR A 95 -32.38 -3.34 -1.83
N GLY A 96 -32.97 -2.17 -2.05
CA GLY A 96 -33.85 -1.95 -3.19
C GLY A 96 -33.12 -1.82 -4.53
N ASP A 97 -31.80 -1.63 -4.51
CA ASP A 97 -31.02 -1.48 -5.73
C ASP A 97 -30.68 -2.85 -6.33
N ASP A 98 -30.68 -2.93 -7.65
CA ASP A 98 -30.30 -4.17 -8.36
C ASP A 98 -28.78 -4.40 -8.25
N PRO A 99 -28.33 -5.47 -7.55
CA PRO A 99 -26.90 -5.71 -7.40
C PRO A 99 -26.17 -5.92 -8.72
N HIS A 100 -26.80 -6.51 -9.71
CA HIS A 100 -26.17 -6.71 -11.02
C HIS A 100 -25.87 -5.37 -11.69
N LEU A 101 -26.82 -4.44 -11.62
CA LEU A 101 -26.63 -3.10 -12.15
C LEU A 101 -25.57 -2.32 -11.37
N VAL A 102 -25.59 -2.42 -10.05
CA VAL A 102 -24.60 -1.76 -9.19
C VAL A 102 -23.20 -2.21 -9.53
N ARG A 103 -22.98 -3.51 -9.67
CA ARG A 103 -21.66 -4.05 -10.05
C ARG A 103 -21.20 -3.53 -11.40
N LYS A 104 -22.07 -3.50 -12.37
CA LYS A 104 -21.75 -3.01 -13.72
C LYS A 104 -21.37 -1.54 -13.69
N ILE A 105 -22.14 -0.72 -13.00
CA ILE A 105 -21.87 0.72 -12.85
C ILE A 105 -20.53 0.94 -12.14
N ALA A 106 -20.25 0.18 -11.09
CA ALA A 106 -19.01 0.31 -10.33
C ALA A 106 -17.79 -0.02 -11.20
N ILE A 107 -17.86 -1.09 -11.97
CA ILE A 107 -16.76 -1.52 -12.85
C ILE A 107 -16.52 -0.45 -13.93
N GLU A 108 -17.56 0.06 -14.55
CA GLU A 108 -17.44 1.10 -15.57
C GLU A 108 -16.88 2.40 -15.00
N ALA A 109 -17.31 2.78 -13.81
CA ALA A 109 -16.82 3.99 -13.14
C ALA A 109 -15.33 3.86 -12.84
N ALA A 110 -14.90 2.72 -12.29
CA ALA A 110 -13.49 2.48 -12.00
C ALA A 110 -12.63 2.48 -13.26
N ALA A 111 -13.11 1.86 -14.33
CA ALA A 111 -12.38 1.80 -15.60
C ALA A 111 -12.16 3.18 -16.22
N GLY A 112 -13.03 4.14 -15.90
CA GLY A 112 -12.91 5.51 -16.41
C GLY A 112 -11.91 6.38 -15.66
N VAL A 113 -11.38 5.92 -14.52
CA VAL A 113 -10.39 6.67 -13.75
C VAL A 113 -9.01 6.53 -14.41
N GLU A 114 -8.31 7.65 -14.57
CA GLU A 114 -7.08 7.72 -15.38
C GLU A 114 -5.98 6.76 -14.92
N ARG A 115 -5.78 6.62 -13.61
CA ARG A 115 -4.69 5.78 -13.08
C ARG A 115 -5.04 4.30 -13.00
N VAL A 116 -6.30 3.93 -13.18
CA VAL A 116 -6.73 2.54 -13.15
C VAL A 116 -6.34 1.84 -14.46
N LEU A 117 -5.68 0.69 -14.35
CA LEU A 117 -5.23 -0.07 -15.52
C LEU A 117 -6.40 -0.76 -16.21
N ASN A 118 -6.51 -0.56 -17.53
CA ASN A 118 -7.50 -1.24 -18.34
C ASN A 118 -7.07 -2.65 -18.74
N MET A 119 -5.77 -2.94 -18.71
CA MET A 119 -5.23 -4.27 -19.04
C MET A 119 -5.72 -5.34 -18.07
N LYS A 120 -5.93 -4.94 -16.81
CA LYS A 120 -6.51 -5.81 -15.79
C LYS A 120 -7.84 -5.18 -15.39
N ALA A 121 -8.92 -5.71 -15.94
CA ALA A 121 -10.24 -5.14 -15.76
C ALA A 121 -10.62 -5.07 -14.28
N PRO A 122 -11.22 -3.96 -13.82
CA PRO A 122 -11.75 -3.91 -12.47
C PRO A 122 -12.82 -4.97 -12.26
N VAL A 123 -12.91 -5.48 -11.03
CA VAL A 123 -13.96 -6.44 -10.65
C VAL A 123 -14.68 -5.93 -9.41
N CYS A 124 -15.96 -6.27 -9.32
CA CYS A 124 -16.79 -5.90 -8.18
C CYS A 124 -17.53 -7.14 -7.69
N HIS A 125 -17.44 -7.39 -6.39
CA HIS A 125 -18.07 -8.54 -5.75
C HIS A 125 -18.95 -8.09 -4.60
N ILE A 126 -20.02 -8.84 -4.35
CA ILE A 126 -20.78 -8.71 -3.13
C ILE A 126 -20.01 -9.46 -2.05
N VAL A 127 -19.74 -8.80 -0.92
CA VAL A 127 -18.98 -9.41 0.18
C VAL A 127 -19.85 -9.70 1.40
N GLY A 128 -21.06 -9.17 1.44
CA GLY A 128 -21.97 -9.44 2.55
C GLY A 128 -23.28 -8.70 2.45
N PHE A 129 -24.19 -9.07 3.34
CA PHE A 129 -25.47 -8.40 3.51
C PHE A 129 -25.47 -7.78 4.90
N GLY A 130 -25.38 -6.46 4.95
CA GLY A 130 -25.39 -5.71 6.19
C GLY A 130 -26.80 -5.46 6.72
N ASP A 131 -26.89 -4.79 7.86
CA ASP A 131 -28.18 -4.49 8.51
C ASP A 131 -29.07 -3.61 7.63
N SER A 132 -28.47 -2.68 6.90
CA SER A 132 -29.22 -1.74 6.05
C SER A 132 -28.62 -1.56 4.67
N SER A 133 -27.61 -2.37 4.31
CA SER A 133 -26.93 -2.25 3.02
C SER A 133 -26.48 -3.60 2.50
N VAL A 134 -26.38 -3.70 1.18
CA VAL A 134 -25.64 -4.76 0.49
C VAL A 134 -24.22 -4.25 0.34
N ASP A 135 -23.25 -5.00 0.81
CA ASP A 135 -21.86 -4.58 0.88
C ASP A 135 -21.06 -5.14 -0.28
N TYR A 136 -20.24 -4.30 -0.89
CA TYR A 136 -19.45 -4.63 -2.08
C TYR A 136 -17.99 -4.34 -1.86
N ILE A 137 -17.14 -5.08 -2.58
CA ILE A 137 -15.72 -4.77 -2.73
C ILE A 137 -15.44 -4.52 -4.21
N LEU A 138 -14.83 -3.39 -4.52
CA LEU A 138 -14.38 -3.06 -5.87
C LEU A 138 -12.86 -3.14 -5.90
N ARG A 139 -12.33 -4.00 -6.77
CA ARG A 139 -10.91 -4.24 -6.91
C ARG A 139 -10.42 -3.73 -8.25
N PHE A 140 -9.34 -2.99 -8.20
CA PHE A 140 -8.74 -2.44 -9.43
C PHE A 140 -7.23 -2.41 -9.29
N TRP A 141 -6.55 -2.34 -10.43
CA TRP A 141 -5.09 -2.34 -10.48
C TRP A 141 -4.59 -0.98 -10.91
N ILE A 142 -3.48 -0.56 -10.33
CA ILE A 142 -2.77 0.65 -10.72
C ILE A 142 -1.31 0.30 -11.04
N ARG A 143 -0.67 1.13 -11.86
CA ARG A 143 0.74 0.96 -12.21
C ARG A 143 1.65 1.85 -11.38
N ASP A 144 1.14 2.93 -10.83
CA ASP A 144 1.91 3.99 -10.20
C ASP A 144 1.63 4.06 -8.69
N PRO A 145 2.24 3.16 -7.88
CA PRO A 145 2.03 3.22 -6.44
C PRO A 145 2.68 4.45 -5.80
N THR A 146 3.65 5.10 -6.49
CA THR A 146 4.33 6.27 -5.94
C THR A 146 3.42 7.48 -5.77
N GLY A 147 2.34 7.56 -6.56
CA GLY A 147 1.32 8.58 -6.40
C GLY A 147 0.44 8.40 -5.17
N GLY A 148 0.56 7.26 -4.50
CA GLY A 148 -0.14 6.91 -3.28
C GLY A 148 -1.53 6.34 -3.52
N PRO A 149 -2.01 5.46 -2.61
CA PRO A 149 -3.30 4.82 -2.76
C PRO A 149 -4.49 5.72 -2.39
N THR A 150 -4.28 6.72 -1.53
CA THR A 150 -5.38 7.56 -1.03
C THR A 150 -6.02 8.38 -2.13
N ASN A 151 -5.21 9.02 -2.98
CA ASN A 151 -5.72 9.85 -4.08
C ASN A 151 -6.50 9.03 -5.08
N ILE A 152 -5.96 7.88 -5.48
CA ILE A 152 -6.63 7.04 -6.47
C ILE A 152 -7.92 6.43 -5.90
N ARG A 153 -7.92 6.03 -4.63
CA ARG A 153 -9.15 5.56 -3.98
C ARG A 153 -10.20 6.65 -3.94
N GLY A 154 -9.80 7.87 -3.57
CA GLY A 154 -10.70 9.02 -3.57
C GLY A 154 -11.28 9.31 -4.93
N ASN A 155 -10.46 9.24 -5.99
CA ASN A 155 -10.92 9.45 -7.36
C ASN A 155 -11.92 8.37 -7.78
N VAL A 156 -11.68 7.11 -7.41
CA VAL A 156 -12.62 6.03 -7.69
C VAL A 156 -13.93 6.22 -6.93
N TYR A 157 -13.87 6.62 -5.66
CA TYR A 157 -15.09 6.92 -4.89
C TYR A 157 -15.90 8.04 -5.53
N LEU A 158 -15.24 9.13 -6.00
CA LEU A 158 -15.92 10.21 -6.69
C LEU A 158 -16.56 9.73 -7.99
N ALA A 159 -15.84 8.91 -8.76
CA ALA A 159 -16.37 8.34 -9.99
C ALA A 159 -17.58 7.44 -9.71
N LEU A 160 -17.53 6.65 -8.63
CA LEU A 160 -18.67 5.84 -8.19
C LEU A 160 -19.87 6.70 -7.83
N TRP A 161 -19.64 7.76 -7.06
CA TRP A 161 -20.72 8.65 -6.65
C TRP A 161 -21.39 9.31 -7.86
N ASP A 162 -20.58 9.84 -8.79
CA ASP A 162 -21.08 10.45 -10.01
C ASP A 162 -21.89 9.46 -10.86
N ALA A 163 -21.36 8.23 -11.00
CA ALA A 163 -22.01 7.19 -11.79
C ALA A 163 -23.36 6.77 -11.18
N PHE A 164 -23.42 6.63 -9.85
CA PHE A 164 -24.65 6.27 -9.17
C PHE A 164 -25.69 7.39 -9.25
N GLN A 165 -25.28 8.65 -9.18
CA GLN A 165 -26.18 9.78 -9.37
C GLN A 165 -26.75 9.82 -10.78
N ALA A 166 -25.93 9.50 -11.78
CA ALA A 166 -26.38 9.47 -13.18
C ALA A 166 -27.40 8.38 -13.45
N HIS A 167 -27.33 7.25 -12.72
CA HIS A 167 -28.22 6.12 -12.88
C HIS A 167 -29.37 6.09 -11.88
N ASP A 168 -29.33 6.95 -10.88
CA ASP A 168 -30.36 7.01 -9.83
C ASP A 168 -31.48 7.95 -10.27
N LYS A 169 -32.45 7.38 -10.98
CA LYS A 169 -33.64 8.12 -11.44
C LYS A 169 -34.87 7.26 -11.34
#